data_6c7d1ad485fb41d52e2b7282abee15a1
#
_entry.id   6c7d1ad485fb41d52e2b7282abee15a1
#
_cell.length_a   1.000
_cell.length_b   1.000
_cell.length_c   1.000
_cell.angle_alpha   90.00
_cell.angle_beta   90.00
_cell.angle_gamma   90.00
#
_symmetry.space_group_name_H-M   'P 1'
#
loop_
_entity.id
_entity.type
_entity.pdbx_description
1 polymer ?
#
loop_
_entity_poly.entity_id
_entity_poly.type
_entity_poly.pdbx_seq_one_letter_code
_entity_poly.pdbx_strand_id
1 'polypeptide(L)'
;SSQEEIRRQIKENPDQFENPDFLENLNQELKKKYAYLIVRKDGEIIYCGIDDPDMILERSLPLYEEVDNSFEGGIYLDGESQHLIKQVDFKYSDGGEGSVFLVSSMDDYIPEAKRMFVELLMMGVLILLMTGFALVNWIYKSILKPMDQLQKATHEIKNGNLDFTLDVDMDNDDEIGRLCQG
;
A
#
# COMPACT_ATOMS: atom_id res chain seq x y z
N SER A 1 -6.27 0.83 20.27
CA SER A 1 -6.37 -0.40 19.50
C SER A 1 -7.55 -1.24 19.95
N SER A 2 -8.00 -2.16 19.10
CA SER A 2 -9.11 -3.07 19.44
C SER A 2 -8.79 -3.96 20.65
N GLN A 3 -7.54 -4.34 20.80
CA GLN A 3 -7.10 -5.16 21.92
C GLN A 3 -7.17 -4.40 23.26
N GLU A 4 -6.81 -3.14 23.28
CA GLU A 4 -6.92 -2.31 24.48
C GLU A 4 -8.36 -2.09 24.88
N GLU A 5 -9.24 -1.87 23.91
CA GLU A 5 -10.67 -1.74 24.13
C GLU A 5 -11.25 -3.01 24.77
N ILE A 6 -10.87 -4.17 24.24
CA ILE A 6 -11.32 -5.45 24.78
C ILE A 6 -10.77 -5.68 26.18
N ARG A 7 -9.52 -5.36 26.45
CA ARG A 7 -8.98 -5.42 27.81
C ARG A 7 -9.74 -4.55 28.78
N ARG A 8 -10.09 -3.36 28.38
CA ARG A 8 -10.86 -2.45 29.21
C ARG A 8 -12.24 -3.04 29.53
N GLN A 9 -12.93 -3.56 28.51
CA GLN A 9 -14.24 -4.18 28.69
C GLN A 9 -14.18 -5.42 29.59
N ILE A 10 -13.12 -6.21 29.50
CA ILE A 10 -12.88 -7.37 30.36
C ILE A 10 -12.73 -6.92 31.82
N LYS A 11 -11.99 -5.84 32.06
CA LYS A 11 -11.83 -5.29 33.41
C LYS A 11 -13.13 -4.75 33.98
N GLU A 12 -13.94 -4.14 33.14
CA GLU A 12 -15.21 -3.58 33.58
C GLU A 12 -16.23 -4.67 33.93
N ASN A 13 -16.37 -5.68 33.05
CA ASN A 13 -17.29 -6.78 33.26
C ASN A 13 -16.85 -8.01 32.45
N PRO A 14 -16.07 -8.93 33.07
CA PRO A 14 -15.61 -10.11 32.38
C PRO A 14 -16.74 -11.06 31.96
N ASP A 15 -17.87 -11.05 32.69
CA ASP A 15 -18.97 -11.98 32.41
C ASP A 15 -19.72 -11.64 31.12
N GLN A 16 -19.55 -10.46 30.55
CA GLN A 16 -20.10 -10.12 29.23
C GLN A 16 -19.55 -11.07 28.14
N PHE A 17 -18.38 -11.59 28.33
CA PHE A 17 -17.72 -12.49 27.36
C PHE A 17 -18.26 -13.92 27.44
N GLU A 18 -19.40 -14.14 28.08
CA GLU A 18 -20.23 -15.34 27.98
C GLU A 18 -21.56 -15.07 27.29
N ASN A 19 -21.93 -13.81 27.12
CA ASN A 19 -23.22 -13.43 26.52
C ASN A 19 -23.14 -13.50 25.00
N PRO A 20 -23.91 -14.41 24.35
CA PRO A 20 -23.85 -14.56 22.89
C PRO A 20 -24.18 -13.29 22.13
N ASP A 21 -25.14 -12.49 22.60
CA ASP A 21 -25.54 -11.26 21.94
C ASP A 21 -24.42 -10.21 21.97
N PHE A 22 -23.76 -10.08 23.12
CA PHE A 22 -22.61 -9.19 23.27
C PHE A 22 -21.46 -9.61 22.36
N LEU A 23 -21.15 -10.89 22.33
CA LEU A 23 -20.06 -11.43 21.51
C LEU A 23 -20.35 -11.28 20.02
N GLU A 24 -21.59 -11.49 19.60
CA GLU A 24 -21.98 -11.29 18.21
C GLU A 24 -21.84 -9.83 17.77
N ASN A 25 -22.30 -8.90 18.60
CA ASN A 25 -22.15 -7.48 18.31
C ASN A 25 -20.68 -7.06 18.24
N LEU A 26 -19.86 -7.56 19.16
CA LEU A 26 -18.44 -7.30 19.18
C LEU A 26 -17.76 -7.86 17.93
N ASN A 27 -18.13 -9.06 17.51
CA ASN A 27 -17.61 -9.67 16.31
C ASN A 27 -17.98 -8.88 15.05
N GLN A 28 -19.20 -8.36 14.97
CA GLN A 28 -19.60 -7.53 13.83
C GLN A 28 -18.78 -6.25 13.74
N GLU A 29 -18.45 -5.64 14.86
CA GLU A 29 -17.57 -4.47 14.88
C GLU A 29 -16.15 -4.82 14.49
N LEU A 30 -15.64 -5.95 14.94
CA LEU A 30 -14.31 -6.42 14.59
C LEU A 30 -14.19 -6.79 13.12
N LYS A 31 -15.26 -7.34 12.51
CA LYS A 31 -15.30 -7.62 11.08
C LYS A 31 -15.05 -6.38 10.22
N LYS A 32 -15.52 -5.23 10.66
CA LYS A 32 -15.26 -3.96 9.99
C LYS A 32 -13.78 -3.60 9.97
N LYS A 33 -13.01 -4.14 10.90
CA LYS A 33 -11.56 -3.96 11.02
C LYS A 33 -10.77 -5.17 10.54
N TYR A 34 -11.42 -6.08 9.80
CA TYR A 34 -10.83 -7.31 9.27
C TYR A 34 -10.33 -8.26 10.34
N ALA A 35 -11.01 -8.28 11.48
CA ALA A 35 -10.70 -9.17 12.58
C ALA A 35 -11.92 -10.01 12.96
N TYR A 36 -11.67 -11.16 13.53
CA TYR A 36 -12.70 -12.07 14.00
C TYR A 36 -12.48 -12.37 15.48
N LEU A 37 -13.57 -12.64 16.17
CA LEU A 37 -13.55 -12.92 17.59
C LEU A 37 -13.68 -14.41 17.86
N ILE A 38 -12.82 -14.94 18.70
CA ILE A 38 -12.96 -16.27 19.27
C ILE A 38 -12.87 -16.14 20.79
N VAL A 39 -13.76 -16.79 21.53
CA VAL A 39 -13.73 -16.81 22.99
C VAL A 39 -13.69 -18.24 23.46
N ARG A 40 -12.76 -18.52 24.35
CA ARG A 40 -12.60 -19.83 24.98
C ARG A 40 -12.76 -19.70 26.48
N LYS A 41 -13.51 -20.63 27.08
CA LYS A 41 -13.66 -20.74 28.53
C LYS A 41 -13.35 -22.15 28.97
N ASP A 42 -12.46 -22.29 29.95
CA ASP A 42 -12.05 -23.58 30.51
C ASP A 42 -11.64 -24.62 29.45
N GLY A 43 -10.94 -24.15 28.43
CA GLY A 43 -10.44 -25.01 27.36
C GLY A 43 -11.44 -25.28 26.23
N GLU A 44 -12.69 -24.83 26.36
CA GLU A 44 -13.70 -25.01 25.31
C GLU A 44 -14.01 -23.69 24.60
N ILE A 45 -14.14 -23.72 23.28
CA ILE A 45 -14.55 -22.56 22.49
C ILE A 45 -16.04 -22.37 22.69
N ILE A 46 -16.41 -21.23 23.32
CA ILE A 46 -17.81 -20.87 23.56
C ILE A 46 -18.37 -19.94 22.49
N TYR A 47 -17.50 -19.29 21.73
CA TYR A 47 -17.88 -18.41 20.63
C TYR A 47 -16.81 -18.43 19.55
N CYS A 48 -17.22 -18.57 18.30
CA CYS A 48 -16.33 -18.47 17.15
C CYS A 48 -16.98 -17.59 16.09
N GLY A 49 -16.36 -16.44 15.83
CA GLY A 49 -16.88 -15.47 14.85
C GLY A 49 -16.44 -15.73 13.42
N ILE A 50 -15.71 -16.80 13.16
CA ILE A 50 -15.24 -17.18 11.84
C ILE A 50 -16.30 -18.04 11.17
N ASP A 51 -16.76 -17.62 9.98
CA ASP A 51 -17.81 -18.34 9.25
C ASP A 51 -17.28 -19.58 8.53
N ASP A 52 -15.99 -19.64 8.25
CA ASP A 52 -15.38 -20.77 7.56
C ASP A 52 -14.85 -21.79 8.57
N PRO A 53 -15.46 -22.99 8.64
CA PRO A 53 -15.01 -24.02 9.59
C PRO A 53 -13.58 -24.51 9.33
N ASP A 54 -13.08 -24.41 8.11
CA ASP A 54 -11.71 -24.80 7.79
C ASP A 54 -10.68 -23.83 8.33
N MET A 55 -11.10 -22.63 8.69
CA MET A 55 -10.24 -21.65 9.33
C MET A 55 -10.19 -21.77 10.85
N ILE A 56 -10.93 -22.71 11.42
CA ILE A 56 -10.91 -22.93 12.87
C ILE A 56 -9.61 -23.59 13.27
N LEU A 57 -8.82 -22.82 13.97
CA LEU A 57 -7.49 -23.21 14.43
C LEU A 57 -7.53 -23.67 15.88
N GLU A 58 -8.55 -24.44 16.25
CA GLU A 58 -8.73 -24.93 17.62
C GLU A 58 -7.48 -25.60 18.16
N ARG A 59 -6.76 -26.32 17.28
CA ARG A 59 -5.53 -27.02 17.63
C ARG A 59 -4.30 -26.11 17.67
N SER A 60 -4.39 -24.92 17.03
CA SER A 60 -3.28 -23.98 16.92
C SER A 60 -3.35 -22.87 17.95
N LEU A 61 -4.45 -22.74 18.66
CA LEU A 61 -4.58 -21.67 19.66
C LEU A 61 -3.79 -22.03 20.91
N PRO A 62 -2.99 -21.10 21.44
CA PRO A 62 -2.23 -21.35 22.66
C PRO A 62 -3.12 -21.60 23.86
N LEU A 63 -2.58 -22.30 24.81
CA LEU A 63 -3.27 -22.57 26.07
C LEU A 63 -3.36 -21.29 26.91
N TYR A 64 -4.21 -21.35 27.94
CA TYR A 64 -4.33 -20.28 28.91
C TYR A 64 -2.97 -20.02 29.55
N GLU A 65 -2.59 -18.74 29.62
CA GLU A 65 -1.28 -18.28 30.13
C GLU A 65 -0.05 -18.79 29.39
N GLU A 66 -0.21 -19.48 28.27
CA GLU A 66 0.92 -19.92 27.45
C GLU A 66 1.65 -18.74 26.79
N VAL A 67 0.91 -17.70 26.41
CA VAL A 67 1.45 -16.49 25.79
C VAL A 67 1.57 -15.40 26.85
N ASP A 68 2.70 -14.69 26.84
CA ASP A 68 2.92 -13.60 27.78
C ASP A 68 2.01 -12.42 27.48
N ASN A 69 1.07 -12.15 28.40
CA ASN A 69 0.10 -11.08 28.28
C ASN A 69 0.51 -9.81 29.05
N SER A 70 1.75 -9.72 29.49
CA SER A 70 2.19 -8.68 30.43
C SER A 70 2.09 -7.26 29.87
N PHE A 71 2.20 -7.08 28.57
CA PHE A 71 2.13 -5.75 27.95
C PHE A 71 0.85 -5.51 27.18
N GLU A 72 0.64 -6.20 26.08
CA GLU A 72 -0.48 -5.94 25.14
C GLU A 72 -1.25 -7.21 24.80
N GLY A 73 -1.05 -8.27 25.55
CA GLY A 73 -1.54 -9.58 25.16
C GLY A 73 -0.58 -10.28 24.22
N GLY A 74 -0.68 -11.58 24.14
CA GLY A 74 0.17 -12.36 23.26
C GLY A 74 -0.17 -12.10 21.79
N ILE A 75 0.86 -12.02 20.98
CA ILE A 75 0.74 -11.94 19.52
C ILE A 75 1.52 -13.11 18.95
N TYR A 76 0.90 -13.87 18.07
CA TYR A 76 1.60 -14.95 17.38
C TYR A 76 1.05 -15.11 15.95
N LEU A 77 1.89 -15.68 15.09
CA LEU A 77 1.53 -15.97 13.71
C LEU A 77 1.33 -17.48 13.56
N ASP A 78 0.21 -17.86 12.98
CA ASP A 78 0.01 -19.22 12.54
C ASP A 78 0.77 -19.42 11.22
N GLY A 79 1.79 -20.29 11.24
CA GLY A 79 2.74 -20.42 10.15
C GLY A 79 2.17 -20.91 8.84
N GLU A 80 1.05 -21.65 8.85
CA GLU A 80 0.48 -22.21 7.63
C GLU A 80 -0.55 -21.29 6.97
N SER A 81 -1.35 -20.57 7.77
CA SER A 81 -2.46 -19.77 7.26
C SER A 81 -2.20 -18.26 7.30
N GLN A 82 -1.05 -17.82 7.77
CA GLN A 82 -0.70 -16.40 7.85
C GLN A 82 -1.71 -15.55 8.60
N HIS A 83 -2.22 -16.07 9.71
CA HIS A 83 -3.11 -15.34 10.59
C HIS A 83 -2.32 -14.66 11.70
N LEU A 84 -2.66 -13.41 11.97
CA LEU A 84 -2.17 -12.71 13.15
C LEU A 84 -3.20 -12.89 14.26
N ILE A 85 -2.79 -13.49 15.37
CA ILE A 85 -3.68 -13.78 16.49
C ILE A 85 -3.18 -13.04 17.72
N LYS A 86 -4.06 -12.25 18.31
CA LYS A 86 -3.84 -11.55 19.57
C LYS A 86 -4.67 -12.21 20.63
N GLN A 87 -4.07 -12.54 21.76
CA GLN A 87 -4.71 -13.27 22.84
C GLN A 87 -4.75 -12.41 24.11
N VAL A 88 -5.89 -12.39 24.78
CA VAL A 88 -6.07 -11.78 26.08
C VAL A 88 -6.65 -12.82 27.01
N ASP A 89 -5.92 -13.18 28.06
CA ASP A 89 -6.38 -14.12 29.08
C ASP A 89 -6.94 -13.38 30.27
N PHE A 90 -8.01 -13.90 30.86
CA PHE A 90 -8.68 -13.31 32.00
C PHE A 90 -9.45 -14.39 32.77
N LYS A 91 -10.00 -14.00 33.91
CA LYS A 91 -10.86 -14.89 34.69
C LYS A 91 -12.26 -14.32 34.76
N TYR A 92 -13.26 -15.19 34.57
CA TYR A 92 -14.65 -14.86 34.81
C TYR A 92 -14.92 -14.75 36.32
N SER A 93 -16.05 -14.16 36.69
CA SER A 93 -16.44 -14.01 38.09
C SER A 93 -16.64 -15.34 38.80
N ASP A 94 -16.96 -16.41 38.07
CA ASP A 94 -17.08 -17.77 38.60
C ASP A 94 -15.73 -18.49 38.77
N GLY A 95 -14.62 -17.83 38.43
CA GLY A 95 -13.29 -18.41 38.47
C GLY A 95 -12.88 -19.13 37.21
N GLY A 96 -13.74 -19.19 36.20
CA GLY A 96 -13.41 -19.83 34.93
C GLY A 96 -12.32 -19.11 34.17
N GLU A 97 -11.45 -19.87 33.51
CA GLU A 97 -10.34 -19.32 32.74
C GLU A 97 -10.80 -18.95 31.34
N GLY A 98 -10.81 -17.66 31.04
CA GLY A 98 -11.25 -17.13 29.75
C GLY A 98 -10.08 -16.68 28.88
N SER A 99 -10.21 -16.86 27.60
CA SER A 99 -9.26 -16.36 26.60
C SER A 99 -10.05 -15.75 25.46
N VAL A 100 -9.70 -14.52 25.11
CA VAL A 100 -10.27 -13.83 23.95
C VAL A 100 -9.20 -13.76 22.88
N PHE A 101 -9.54 -14.21 21.68
CA PHE A 101 -8.65 -14.19 20.53
C PHE A 101 -9.18 -13.23 19.48
N LEU A 102 -8.30 -12.35 19.02
CA LEU A 102 -8.56 -11.49 17.86
C LEU A 102 -7.77 -12.06 16.68
N VAL A 103 -8.46 -12.66 15.74
CA VAL A 103 -7.85 -13.32 14.59
C VAL A 103 -7.96 -12.40 13.38
N SER A 104 -6.83 -12.03 12.81
CA SER A 104 -6.77 -11.23 11.59
C SER A 104 -6.07 -12.03 10.52
N SER A 105 -6.68 -12.18 9.35
CA SER A 105 -6.01 -12.78 8.20
C SER A 105 -5.14 -11.72 7.53
N MET A 106 -3.89 -12.04 7.27
CA MET A 106 -3.02 -11.15 6.49
C MET A 106 -3.50 -11.02 5.06
N ASP A 107 -4.22 -12.03 4.55
CA ASP A 107 -4.80 -11.99 3.22
C ASP A 107 -5.88 -10.93 3.08
N ASP A 108 -6.59 -10.59 4.15
CA ASP A 108 -7.59 -9.52 4.14
C ASP A 108 -6.97 -8.13 4.03
N TYR A 109 -5.73 -7.97 4.47
CA TYR A 109 -4.99 -6.70 4.35
C TYR A 109 -4.28 -6.55 3.01
N ILE A 110 -3.89 -7.67 2.38
CA ILE A 110 -3.16 -7.66 1.12
C ILE A 110 -3.88 -6.92 -0.01
N PRO A 111 -5.20 -7.13 -0.26
CA PRO A 111 -5.89 -6.42 -1.33
C PRO A 111 -5.87 -4.90 -1.15
N GLU A 112 -6.02 -4.42 0.08
CA GLU A 112 -6.01 -3.00 0.37
C GLU A 112 -4.61 -2.40 0.24
N ALA A 113 -3.60 -3.07 0.78
CA ALA A 113 -2.21 -2.68 0.63
C ALA A 113 -1.78 -2.72 -0.85
N LYS A 114 -2.21 -3.74 -1.58
CA LYS A 114 -1.95 -3.88 -3.01
C LYS A 114 -2.59 -2.75 -3.80
N ARG A 115 -3.82 -2.35 -3.46
CA ARG A 115 -4.50 -1.23 -4.08
C ARG A 115 -3.74 0.08 -3.86
N MET A 116 -3.30 0.35 -2.63
CA MET A 116 -2.49 1.53 -2.33
C MET A 116 -1.18 1.53 -3.10
N PHE A 117 -0.53 0.38 -3.19
CA PHE A 117 0.70 0.23 -3.94
C PHE A 117 0.50 0.50 -5.43
N VAL A 118 -0.57 -0.03 -6.02
CA VAL A 118 -0.92 0.21 -7.42
C VAL A 118 -1.22 1.69 -7.67
N GLU A 119 -1.96 2.35 -6.77
CA GLU A 119 -2.22 3.78 -6.87
C GLU A 119 -0.93 4.60 -6.86
N LEU A 120 -0.01 4.28 -5.95
CA LEU A 120 1.29 4.95 -5.87
C LEU A 120 2.12 4.73 -7.14
N LEU A 121 2.11 3.51 -7.68
CA LEU A 121 2.78 3.20 -8.94
C LEU A 121 2.19 3.99 -10.10
N MET A 122 0.87 4.07 -10.20
CA MET A 122 0.19 4.82 -11.26
C MET A 122 0.52 6.30 -11.18
N MET A 123 0.53 6.88 -9.99
CA MET A 123 0.92 8.28 -9.79
C MET A 123 2.38 8.50 -10.20
N GLY A 124 3.28 7.60 -9.82
CA GLY A 124 4.68 7.67 -10.20
C GLY A 124 4.88 7.62 -11.72
N VAL A 125 4.21 6.70 -12.38
CA VAL A 125 4.23 6.58 -13.84
C VAL A 125 3.70 7.85 -14.51
N LEU A 126 2.59 8.39 -14.01
CA LEU A 126 2.01 9.62 -14.52
C LEU A 126 2.99 10.79 -14.42
N ILE A 127 3.63 10.94 -13.27
CA ILE A 127 4.65 11.99 -13.06
C ILE A 127 5.81 11.81 -14.01
N LEU A 128 6.29 10.59 -14.22
CA LEU A 128 7.37 10.30 -15.16
C LEU A 128 6.98 10.63 -16.59
N LEU A 129 5.77 10.30 -17.01
CA LEU A 129 5.28 10.63 -18.33
C LEU A 129 5.17 12.14 -18.54
N MET A 130 4.65 12.87 -17.56
CA MET A 130 4.55 14.33 -17.64
C MET A 130 5.92 14.98 -17.69
N THR A 131 6.86 14.52 -16.87
CA THR A 131 8.23 15.01 -16.85
C THR A 131 8.93 14.71 -18.18
N GLY A 132 8.79 13.51 -18.69
CA GLY A 132 9.36 13.12 -19.99
C GLY A 132 8.79 13.94 -21.13
N PHE A 133 7.49 14.16 -21.15
CA PHE A 133 6.84 15.01 -22.16
C PHE A 133 7.36 16.45 -22.09
N ALA A 134 7.47 17.00 -20.88
CA ALA A 134 7.99 18.35 -20.67
C ALA A 134 9.44 18.47 -21.16
N LEU A 135 10.28 17.48 -20.85
CA LEU A 135 11.67 17.44 -21.31
C LEU A 135 11.78 17.36 -22.82
N VAL A 136 11.02 16.47 -23.44
CA VAL A 136 11.00 16.33 -24.91
C VAL A 136 10.56 17.63 -25.56
N ASN A 137 9.50 18.24 -25.05
CA ASN A 137 9.01 19.52 -25.55
C ASN A 137 10.04 20.63 -25.39
N TRP A 138 10.73 20.68 -24.25
CA TRP A 138 11.79 21.64 -24.01
C TRP A 138 12.98 21.44 -24.94
N ILE A 139 13.43 20.21 -25.14
CA ILE A 139 14.50 19.88 -26.06
C ILE A 139 14.10 20.27 -27.49
N TYR A 140 12.87 19.96 -27.90
CA TYR A 140 12.37 20.30 -29.22
C TYR A 140 12.41 21.83 -29.43
N LYS A 141 11.90 22.60 -28.48
CA LYS A 141 11.87 24.06 -28.59
C LYS A 141 13.23 24.71 -28.50
N SER A 142 14.13 24.15 -27.65
CA SER A 142 15.42 24.78 -27.37
C SER A 142 16.52 24.35 -28.34
N ILE A 143 16.43 23.18 -28.95
CA ILE A 143 17.50 22.61 -29.75
C ILE A 143 17.05 22.31 -31.17
N LEU A 144 15.99 21.50 -31.34
CA LEU A 144 15.59 21.02 -32.67
C LEU A 144 14.99 22.09 -33.53
N LYS A 145 14.16 22.98 -33.00
CA LYS A 145 13.53 24.05 -33.73
C LYS A 145 14.52 25.08 -34.26
N PRO A 146 15.49 25.56 -33.47
CA PRO A 146 16.56 26.44 -33.98
C PRO A 146 17.42 25.79 -35.06
N MET A 147 17.75 24.51 -34.91
CA MET A 147 18.52 23.76 -35.90
C MET A 147 17.76 23.64 -37.24
N ASP A 148 16.46 23.38 -37.18
CA ASP A 148 15.62 23.29 -38.36
C ASP A 148 15.53 24.62 -39.11
N GLN A 149 15.42 25.72 -38.39
CA GLN A 149 15.46 27.07 -38.97
C GLN A 149 16.81 27.34 -39.63
N LEU A 150 17.88 26.92 -39.05
CA LEU A 150 19.22 27.09 -39.60
C LEU A 150 19.39 26.28 -40.90
N GLN A 151 18.86 25.08 -40.95
CA GLN A 151 18.89 24.25 -42.16
C GLN A 151 18.08 24.86 -43.31
N LYS A 152 16.91 25.43 -43.00
CA LYS A 152 16.12 26.15 -44.00
C LYS A 152 16.86 27.36 -44.57
N ALA A 153 17.51 28.14 -43.73
CA ALA A 153 18.32 29.28 -44.17
C ALA A 153 19.47 28.84 -45.08
N THR A 154 20.13 27.75 -44.73
CA THR A 154 21.19 27.18 -45.58
C THR A 154 20.66 26.72 -46.92
N HIS A 155 19.48 26.10 -46.93
CA HIS A 155 18.85 25.62 -48.17
C HIS A 155 18.45 26.79 -49.08
N GLU A 156 17.92 27.87 -48.57
CA GLU A 156 17.60 29.09 -49.33
C GLU A 156 18.86 29.69 -49.96
N ILE A 157 19.95 29.74 -49.23
CA ILE A 157 21.20 30.24 -49.76
C ILE A 157 21.69 29.37 -50.92
N LYS A 158 21.57 28.06 -50.84
CA LYS A 158 21.97 27.15 -51.90
C LYS A 158 21.10 27.28 -53.18
N ASN A 159 19.81 27.44 -53.02
CA ASN A 159 18.87 27.35 -54.14
C ASN A 159 18.44 28.73 -54.69
N GLY A 160 18.31 29.74 -53.87
CA GLY A 160 17.72 31.01 -54.27
C GLY A 160 18.69 32.18 -54.30
N ASN A 161 19.68 32.16 -53.45
CA ASN A 161 20.57 33.29 -53.24
C ASN A 161 22.01 33.03 -53.64
N LEU A 162 22.23 32.08 -54.49
CA LEU A 162 23.59 31.70 -54.88
C LEU A 162 24.27 32.87 -55.62
N ASP A 163 23.54 33.57 -56.47
CA ASP A 163 24.04 34.76 -57.17
C ASP A 163 24.34 35.91 -56.23
N PHE A 164 23.53 36.09 -55.24
CA PHE A 164 23.76 37.08 -54.20
C PHE A 164 24.99 36.75 -53.36
N THR A 165 25.22 35.51 -53.07
CA THR A 165 26.39 35.05 -52.31
C THR A 165 27.68 35.25 -53.11
N LEU A 166 27.68 35.05 -54.40
CA LEU A 166 28.78 35.27 -55.29
C LEU A 166 29.13 36.78 -55.41
N ASP A 167 28.13 37.62 -55.44
CA ASP A 167 28.30 39.07 -55.51
C ASP A 167 28.75 39.70 -54.20
N VAL A 168 28.34 39.18 -53.08
CA VAL A 168 28.63 39.70 -51.76
C VAL A 168 30.07 39.51 -51.40
N ASP A 169 30.74 38.70 -52.16
CA ASP A 169 32.12 38.53 -51.93
C ASP A 169 32.55 37.15 -51.48
N MET A 170 33.50 36.69 -52.16
CA MET A 170 34.14 35.45 -51.82
C MET A 170 34.93 35.49 -50.55
N ASP A 171 35.29 36.67 -50.06
CA ASP A 171 36.03 36.80 -48.79
C ASP A 171 35.15 36.57 -47.56
N ASN A 172 33.89 36.98 -47.62
CA ASN A 172 32.95 36.75 -46.52
C ASN A 172 32.16 35.47 -46.69
N ASP A 173 32.07 34.99 -47.86
CA ASP A 173 31.31 33.78 -48.17
C ASP A 173 31.74 32.57 -47.38
N ASP A 174 33.03 32.39 -47.21
CA ASP A 174 33.54 31.22 -46.53
C ASP A 174 33.12 31.18 -45.07
N GLU A 175 33.11 32.32 -44.40
CA GLU A 175 32.70 32.38 -42.99
C GLU A 175 31.21 32.25 -42.83
N ILE A 176 30.43 32.99 -43.60
CA ILE A 176 28.98 32.97 -43.57
C ILE A 176 28.42 31.63 -44.03
N GLY A 177 28.98 31.12 -45.15
CA GLY A 177 28.62 29.84 -45.67
C GLY A 177 28.90 28.69 -44.70
N ARG A 178 30.02 28.74 -44.02
CA ARG A 178 30.37 27.76 -43.00
C ARG A 178 29.46 27.83 -41.78
N LEU A 179 29.11 29.01 -41.32
CA LEU A 179 28.15 29.17 -40.24
C LEU A 179 26.76 28.62 -40.59
N CYS A 180 26.35 28.86 -41.81
CA CYS A 180 25.04 28.35 -42.28
C CYS A 180 25.07 26.86 -42.61
N GLN A 181 26.20 26.33 -42.98
CA GLN A 181 26.37 24.91 -43.27
C GLN A 181 26.65 24.06 -42.03
N GLY A 182 27.13 24.68 -40.98
CA GLY A 182 27.33 24.03 -39.71
C GLY A 182 26.02 23.77 -38.97
#